data_0703a099e95a462f7762fed3b7fed2cd
#
_entry.id   0703a099e95a462f7762fed3b7fed2cd
#
_cell.length_a   1.000
_cell.length_b   1.000
_cell.length_c   1.000
_cell.angle_alpha   90.00
_cell.angle_beta   90.00
_cell.angle_gamma   90.00
#
_symmetry.space_group_name_H-M   'P 1'
#
loop_
_entity.id
_entity.type
_entity.pdbx_description
1 polymer ?
#
loop_
_entity_poly.entity_id
_entity_poly.type
_entity_poly.pdbx_seq_one_letter_code
_entity_poly.pdbx_strand_id
1 'polypeptide(L)'
;MIWQQIYNPAGNMVVSTALAAIPVIIMLAALGFFHIKAHIAAGMGLVAALVVAIFAYGMPADMAGRAALYGGFTGLLPIGWIVLNIIFLHQLTEQNGSFKVLQDSLSNITEDRRIQLLLIAFCFGAFFEGAAGFGTPVAVTAAILIGLGFSPLAASGLSLIANTAPVAFGALGTPVITLAKVHDYDLMEVTAMIGRQLPFFSVLVPFWLIWAFAGRKAMWEIWPAILVAGVSFAIPQFLVSNYIGPELVDIIAAIISMASLIAFLRVWQPKKIWSSPSMRGHDPSAAEAKPAQPVVRYSRAQLINAWMPWLILSVCVFVWGLPSVKAALNGIFAPAFPMDGLHNLIEKMPPVVPKPTKEGAVYTLNLLSATGTGILLSALISALLMRYSPVAIVGTFFRTIWLVRYSLLTIVLMLALGTLTRYSGTDTTLGLAFANTGVLYPFFGTLMGWLGVALTGSDTASNVLFGGMQKVAAEQLGLSPNLMGAANSSGGVMGKMIDAQSIVVASTATRWFNHEGDILRFVFFHSIALACLVGLLVSLQAYVWPFTSMVVR
;
A
#
# COMPACT_ATOMS: atom_id res chain seq x y z
N MET A 1 5.70 22.79 -27.42
CA MET A 1 4.24 22.90 -27.67
C MET A 1 3.54 22.44 -26.42
N ILE A 2 2.55 23.20 -25.92
CA ILE A 2 1.72 22.76 -24.78
C ILE A 2 0.66 21.81 -25.32
N TRP A 3 0.52 20.64 -24.71
CA TRP A 3 -0.53 19.67 -25.03
C TRP A 3 -1.59 19.67 -23.91
N GLN A 4 -2.86 19.74 -24.29
CA GLN A 4 -3.97 19.76 -23.38
C GLN A 4 -4.60 18.36 -23.27
N GLN A 5 -4.82 17.88 -22.06
CA GLN A 5 -5.47 16.59 -21.83
C GLN A 5 -6.91 16.60 -22.36
N ILE A 6 -7.27 15.51 -23.04
CA ILE A 6 -8.63 15.28 -23.55
C ILE A 6 -9.20 14.09 -22.79
N TYR A 7 -10.39 14.25 -22.19
CA TYR A 7 -10.99 13.19 -21.36
C TYR A 7 -12.11 12.44 -22.08
N ASN A 8 -12.51 12.89 -23.25
CA ASN A 8 -13.51 12.24 -24.11
C ASN A 8 -13.04 12.22 -25.57
N PRO A 9 -11.93 11.50 -25.88
CA PRO A 9 -11.31 11.54 -27.20
C PRO A 9 -12.20 10.98 -28.30
N ALA A 10 -13.12 10.05 -28.00
CA ALA A 10 -14.03 9.45 -28.97
C ALA A 10 -15.34 10.26 -29.18
N GLY A 11 -15.53 11.39 -28.49
CA GLY A 11 -16.80 12.12 -28.49
C GLY A 11 -17.97 11.37 -27.82
N ASN A 12 -17.73 10.15 -27.35
CA ASN A 12 -18.65 9.31 -26.61
C ASN A 12 -17.96 8.80 -25.36
N MET A 13 -18.51 9.12 -24.18
CA MET A 13 -17.88 8.79 -22.90
C MET A 13 -17.73 7.29 -22.68
N VAL A 14 -18.69 6.47 -23.13
CA VAL A 14 -18.62 5.00 -23.00
C VAL A 14 -17.44 4.45 -23.80
N VAL A 15 -17.29 4.90 -25.05
CA VAL A 15 -16.20 4.48 -25.93
C VAL A 15 -14.85 4.97 -25.37
N SER A 16 -14.79 6.22 -24.93
CA SER A 16 -13.57 6.80 -24.33
C SER A 16 -13.16 6.07 -23.07
N THR A 17 -14.12 5.68 -22.22
CA THR A 17 -13.89 4.87 -21.01
C THR A 17 -13.36 3.48 -21.37
N ALA A 18 -13.96 2.84 -22.39
CA ALA A 18 -13.48 1.54 -22.87
C ALA A 18 -12.03 1.61 -23.39
N LEU A 19 -11.69 2.66 -24.15
CA LEU A 19 -10.32 2.89 -24.62
C LEU A 19 -9.34 3.11 -23.45
N ALA A 20 -9.73 3.94 -22.48
CA ALA A 20 -8.93 4.20 -21.28
C ALA A 20 -8.69 2.96 -20.42
N ALA A 21 -9.63 2.02 -20.42
CA ALA A 21 -9.54 0.79 -19.64
C ALA A 21 -8.62 -0.27 -20.28
N ILE A 22 -8.30 -0.19 -21.58
CA ILE A 22 -7.52 -1.20 -22.31
C ILE A 22 -6.20 -1.56 -21.60
N PRO A 23 -5.32 -0.62 -21.20
CA PRO A 23 -4.05 -0.96 -20.55
C PRO A 23 -4.23 -1.73 -19.26
N VAL A 24 -5.22 -1.30 -18.45
CA VAL A 24 -5.55 -1.92 -17.16
C VAL A 24 -6.09 -3.32 -17.36
N ILE A 25 -7.03 -3.50 -18.29
CA ILE A 25 -7.63 -4.80 -18.61
C ILE A 25 -6.56 -5.76 -19.12
N ILE A 26 -5.68 -5.33 -20.02
CA ILE A 26 -4.59 -6.18 -20.55
C ILE A 26 -3.67 -6.63 -19.41
N MET A 27 -3.24 -5.71 -18.55
CA MET A 27 -2.35 -6.04 -17.44
C MET A 27 -3.00 -6.99 -16.43
N LEU A 28 -4.24 -6.68 -16.00
CA LEU A 28 -4.96 -7.50 -15.04
C LEU A 28 -5.29 -8.88 -15.60
N ALA A 29 -5.70 -8.95 -16.87
CA ALA A 29 -5.97 -10.22 -17.54
C ALA A 29 -4.68 -11.06 -17.69
N ALA A 30 -3.57 -10.45 -18.10
CA ALA A 30 -2.28 -11.12 -18.23
C ALA A 30 -1.83 -11.73 -16.89
N LEU A 31 -1.93 -10.99 -15.79
CA LEU A 31 -1.56 -11.46 -14.45
C LEU A 31 -2.56 -12.49 -13.90
N GLY A 32 -3.85 -12.14 -13.90
CA GLY A 32 -4.90 -12.89 -13.18
C GLY A 32 -5.39 -14.13 -13.90
N PHE A 33 -5.53 -14.08 -15.23
CA PHE A 33 -6.11 -15.17 -16.01
C PHE A 33 -5.08 -15.99 -16.79
N PHE A 34 -4.10 -15.31 -17.40
CA PHE A 34 -3.11 -15.98 -18.25
C PHE A 34 -1.82 -16.38 -17.51
N HIS A 35 -1.67 -16.03 -16.23
CA HIS A 35 -0.49 -16.33 -15.43
C HIS A 35 0.84 -15.90 -16.08
N ILE A 36 0.81 -14.80 -16.83
CA ILE A 36 2.02 -14.24 -17.46
C ILE A 36 2.91 -13.63 -16.37
N LYS A 37 4.21 -13.75 -16.53
CA LYS A 37 5.19 -13.15 -15.59
C LYS A 37 4.97 -11.65 -15.43
N ALA A 38 5.04 -11.15 -14.19
CA ALA A 38 4.68 -9.77 -13.86
C ALA A 38 5.40 -8.71 -14.70
N HIS A 39 6.71 -8.86 -14.94
CA HIS A 39 7.45 -7.91 -15.75
C HIS A 39 7.01 -7.92 -17.23
N ILE A 40 6.56 -9.05 -17.77
CA ILE A 40 6.02 -9.15 -19.13
C ILE A 40 4.63 -8.52 -19.17
N ALA A 41 3.75 -8.84 -18.20
CA ALA A 41 2.41 -8.26 -18.12
C ALA A 41 2.46 -6.74 -17.95
N ALA A 42 3.38 -6.23 -17.13
CA ALA A 42 3.61 -4.79 -16.98
C ALA A 42 4.10 -4.15 -18.28
N GLY A 43 5.00 -4.82 -19.00
CA GLY A 43 5.45 -4.38 -20.33
C GLY A 43 4.31 -4.35 -21.35
N MET A 44 3.45 -5.37 -21.37
CA MET A 44 2.24 -5.40 -22.24
C MET A 44 1.28 -4.26 -21.90
N GLY A 45 1.02 -4.02 -20.63
CA GLY A 45 0.19 -2.90 -20.16
C GLY A 45 0.78 -1.54 -20.57
N LEU A 46 2.10 -1.36 -20.40
CA LEU A 46 2.80 -0.14 -20.81
C LEU A 46 2.73 0.11 -22.31
N VAL A 47 2.96 -0.92 -23.15
CA VAL A 47 2.83 -0.81 -24.60
C VAL A 47 1.40 -0.44 -24.99
N ALA A 48 0.39 -1.09 -24.39
CA ALA A 48 -1.01 -0.75 -24.61
C ALA A 48 -1.32 0.69 -24.20
N ALA A 49 -0.80 1.16 -23.07
CA ALA A 49 -0.96 2.55 -22.62
C ALA A 49 -0.31 3.55 -23.58
N LEU A 50 0.88 3.25 -24.11
CA LEU A 50 1.53 4.08 -25.14
C LEU A 50 0.67 4.17 -26.39
N VAL A 51 0.16 3.05 -26.88
CA VAL A 51 -0.72 3.01 -28.06
C VAL A 51 -2.00 3.83 -27.81
N VAL A 52 -2.67 3.64 -26.68
CA VAL A 52 -3.88 4.40 -26.33
C VAL A 52 -3.58 5.88 -26.18
N ALA A 53 -2.52 6.26 -25.45
CA ALA A 53 -2.15 7.65 -25.23
C ALA A 53 -1.85 8.38 -26.56
N ILE A 54 -1.10 7.76 -27.45
CA ILE A 54 -0.66 8.38 -28.70
C ILE A 54 -1.80 8.40 -29.74
N PHE A 55 -2.47 7.27 -29.97
CA PHE A 55 -3.41 7.14 -31.08
C PHE A 55 -4.85 7.50 -30.70
N ALA A 56 -5.29 7.23 -29.46
CA ALA A 56 -6.65 7.58 -29.05
C ALA A 56 -6.72 8.96 -28.41
N TYR A 57 -5.74 9.33 -27.56
CA TYR A 57 -5.74 10.61 -26.85
C TYR A 57 -4.94 11.71 -27.57
N GLY A 58 -4.24 11.38 -28.65
CA GLY A 58 -3.47 12.35 -29.41
C GLY A 58 -2.27 12.94 -28.67
N MET A 59 -1.77 12.25 -27.64
CA MET A 59 -0.59 12.68 -26.91
C MET A 59 0.65 12.57 -27.81
N PRO A 60 1.52 13.60 -27.91
CA PRO A 60 2.76 13.49 -28.67
C PRO A 60 3.61 12.30 -28.19
N ALA A 61 4.13 11.52 -29.12
CA ALA A 61 4.85 10.27 -28.81
C ALA A 61 6.11 10.50 -27.96
N ASP A 62 6.81 11.63 -28.16
CA ASP A 62 7.95 12.01 -27.34
C ASP A 62 7.53 12.34 -25.88
N MET A 63 6.41 13.04 -25.69
CA MET A 63 5.85 13.29 -24.34
C MET A 63 5.42 11.99 -23.67
N ALA A 64 4.76 11.10 -24.39
CA ALA A 64 4.35 9.79 -23.87
C ALA A 64 5.56 8.95 -23.42
N GLY A 65 6.61 8.90 -24.25
CA GLY A 65 7.87 8.24 -23.90
C GLY A 65 8.57 8.84 -22.68
N ARG A 66 8.60 10.18 -22.59
CA ARG A 66 9.18 10.90 -21.42
C ARG A 66 8.37 10.69 -20.15
N ALA A 67 7.03 10.64 -20.23
CA ALA A 67 6.17 10.31 -19.10
C ALA A 67 6.45 8.88 -18.59
N ALA A 68 6.59 7.91 -19.48
CA ALA A 68 6.97 6.55 -19.14
C ALA A 68 8.36 6.48 -18.49
N LEU A 69 9.35 7.19 -19.03
CA LEU A 69 10.70 7.27 -18.43
C LEU A 69 10.68 7.92 -17.05
N TYR A 70 9.93 9.01 -16.88
CA TYR A 70 9.77 9.67 -15.57
C TYR A 70 9.18 8.72 -14.52
N GLY A 71 8.14 7.98 -14.90
CA GLY A 71 7.58 6.92 -14.04
C GLY A 71 8.58 5.82 -13.73
N GLY A 72 9.37 5.39 -14.72
CA GLY A 72 10.43 4.40 -14.54
C GLY A 72 11.50 4.83 -13.53
N PHE A 73 11.98 6.06 -13.60
CA PHE A 73 12.92 6.61 -12.61
C PHE A 73 12.30 6.67 -11.22
N THR A 74 11.05 7.08 -11.11
CA THR A 74 10.30 7.08 -9.83
C THR A 74 10.13 5.65 -9.30
N GLY A 75 9.97 4.67 -10.19
CA GLY A 75 9.91 3.25 -9.83
C GLY A 75 11.23 2.73 -9.28
N LEU A 76 12.36 3.16 -9.85
CA LEU A 76 13.67 2.75 -9.39
C LEU A 76 14.04 3.41 -8.05
N LEU A 77 13.84 4.71 -7.96
CA LEU A 77 14.00 5.48 -6.73
C LEU A 77 12.77 6.40 -6.54
N PRO A 78 12.03 6.32 -5.42
CA PRO A 78 12.36 5.66 -4.13
C PRO A 78 11.92 4.18 -4.00
N ILE A 79 11.04 3.66 -4.87
CA ILE A 79 10.35 2.40 -4.60
C ILE A 79 11.27 1.17 -4.68
N GLY A 80 11.97 1.00 -5.79
CA GLY A 80 12.93 -0.10 -5.95
C GLY A 80 14.02 -0.08 -4.89
N TRP A 81 14.43 1.12 -4.46
CA TRP A 81 15.40 1.32 -3.40
C TRP A 81 14.92 0.79 -2.04
N ILE A 82 13.64 0.96 -1.70
CA ILE A 82 13.02 0.35 -0.51
C ILE A 82 13.10 -1.16 -0.59
N VAL A 83 12.62 -1.74 -1.71
CA VAL A 83 12.56 -3.19 -1.89
C VAL A 83 13.95 -3.82 -1.83
N LEU A 84 14.92 -3.24 -2.50
CA LEU A 84 16.29 -3.73 -2.48
C LEU A 84 16.86 -3.77 -1.06
N ASN A 85 16.73 -2.68 -0.31
CA ASN A 85 17.35 -2.56 1.00
C ASN A 85 16.66 -3.37 2.10
N ILE A 86 15.33 -3.54 2.04
CA ILE A 86 14.64 -4.41 3.00
C ILE A 86 14.99 -5.89 2.78
N ILE A 87 15.08 -6.32 1.53
CA ILE A 87 15.52 -7.70 1.23
C ILE A 87 17.00 -7.89 1.58
N PHE A 88 17.82 -6.87 1.40
CA PHE A 88 19.21 -6.89 1.86
C PHE A 88 19.32 -7.09 3.39
N LEU A 89 18.55 -6.32 4.19
CA LEU A 89 18.48 -6.52 5.63
C LEU A 89 18.02 -7.95 5.98
N HIS A 90 16.98 -8.44 5.30
CA HIS A 90 16.48 -9.79 5.50
C HIS A 90 17.56 -10.84 5.20
N GLN A 91 18.30 -10.69 4.08
CA GLN A 91 19.39 -11.59 3.72
C GLN A 91 20.50 -11.65 4.79
N LEU A 92 20.87 -10.50 5.36
CA LEU A 92 21.83 -10.44 6.46
C LEU A 92 21.33 -11.18 7.71
N THR A 93 20.08 -10.96 8.10
CA THR A 93 19.49 -11.60 9.28
C THR A 93 19.28 -13.10 9.09
N GLU A 94 19.04 -13.54 7.87
CA GLU A 94 18.89 -14.96 7.52
C GLU A 94 20.24 -15.69 7.55
N GLN A 95 21.28 -15.09 6.93
CA GLN A 95 22.61 -15.70 6.84
C GLN A 95 23.28 -15.90 8.20
N ASN A 96 23.06 -15.01 9.17
CA ASN A 96 23.64 -15.15 10.51
C ASN A 96 22.75 -15.93 11.49
N GLY A 97 21.57 -16.40 11.04
CA GLY A 97 20.64 -17.16 11.87
C GLY A 97 19.77 -16.33 12.83
N SER A 98 19.94 -15.00 12.91
CA SER A 98 19.12 -14.13 13.77
C SER A 98 17.65 -14.17 13.37
N PHE A 99 17.37 -14.30 12.09
CA PHE A 99 16.01 -14.38 11.60
C PHE A 99 15.28 -15.63 12.10
N LYS A 100 15.99 -16.76 12.20
CA LYS A 100 15.44 -17.99 12.78
C LYS A 100 15.10 -17.82 14.26
N VAL A 101 15.98 -17.18 15.03
CA VAL A 101 15.73 -16.88 16.46
C VAL A 101 14.51 -15.98 16.60
N LEU A 102 14.36 -14.97 15.71
CA LEU A 102 13.20 -14.09 15.67
C LEU A 102 11.91 -14.87 15.40
N GLN A 103 11.89 -15.74 14.38
CA GLN A 103 10.75 -16.60 14.06
C GLN A 103 10.31 -17.43 15.26
N ASP A 104 11.26 -18.11 15.88
CA ASP A 104 10.98 -18.96 17.02
C ASP A 104 10.48 -18.14 18.22
N SER A 105 10.99 -16.91 18.42
CA SER A 105 10.56 -16.02 19.50
C SER A 105 9.13 -15.51 19.33
N LEU A 106 8.72 -15.19 18.10
CA LEU A 106 7.35 -14.79 17.76
C LEU A 106 6.38 -15.98 17.86
N SER A 107 6.84 -17.17 17.47
CA SER A 107 6.09 -18.41 17.68
C SER A 107 5.86 -18.70 19.17
N ASN A 108 6.75 -18.23 20.05
CA ASN A 108 6.67 -18.39 21.49
C ASN A 108 5.62 -17.50 22.17
N ILE A 109 5.16 -16.40 21.53
CA ILE A 109 4.07 -15.57 22.05
C ILE A 109 2.77 -16.37 21.99
N THR A 110 2.58 -17.11 20.90
CA THR A 110 1.47 -18.02 20.69
C THR A 110 1.85 -19.04 19.63
N GLU A 111 1.35 -20.26 19.79
CA GLU A 111 1.51 -21.32 18.79
C GLU A 111 0.41 -21.27 17.72
N ASP A 112 -0.63 -20.46 17.96
CA ASP A 112 -1.76 -20.35 17.04
C ASP A 112 -1.42 -19.41 15.87
N ARG A 113 -1.41 -19.96 14.66
CA ARG A 113 -1.08 -19.23 13.42
C ARG A 113 -2.02 -18.05 13.15
N ARG A 114 -3.27 -18.13 13.57
CA ARG A 114 -4.26 -17.06 13.41
C ARG A 114 -3.88 -15.85 14.26
N ILE A 115 -3.43 -16.09 15.49
CA ILE A 115 -3.00 -15.03 16.41
C ILE A 115 -1.64 -14.47 15.98
N GLN A 116 -0.72 -15.31 15.50
CA GLN A 116 0.54 -14.82 14.89
C GLN A 116 0.25 -13.87 13.73
N LEU A 117 -0.72 -14.20 12.87
CA LEU A 117 -1.13 -13.36 11.76
C LEU A 117 -1.68 -12.01 12.22
N LEU A 118 -2.51 -11.98 13.28
CA LEU A 118 -3.02 -10.73 13.87
C LEU A 118 -1.89 -9.87 14.43
N LEU A 119 -0.96 -10.45 15.18
CA LEU A 119 0.16 -9.71 15.76
C LEU A 119 1.09 -9.14 14.71
N ILE A 120 1.42 -9.93 13.67
CA ILE A 120 2.46 -9.59 12.69
C ILE A 120 1.87 -8.79 11.54
N ALA A 121 0.88 -9.35 10.83
CA ALA A 121 0.37 -8.70 9.63
C ALA A 121 -0.48 -7.47 9.98
N PHE A 122 -1.35 -7.57 10.98
CA PHE A 122 -2.23 -6.46 11.34
C PHE A 122 -1.55 -5.46 12.29
N CYS A 123 -1.19 -5.84 13.51
CA CYS A 123 -0.68 -4.87 14.50
C CYS A 123 0.71 -4.32 14.11
N PHE A 124 1.66 -5.20 13.85
CA PHE A 124 3.04 -4.80 13.54
C PHE A 124 3.13 -4.18 12.13
N GLY A 125 2.35 -4.71 11.16
CA GLY A 125 2.23 -4.12 9.83
C GLY A 125 1.71 -2.70 9.86
N ALA A 126 0.70 -2.41 10.67
CA ALA A 126 0.14 -1.07 10.82
C ALA A 126 1.16 -0.08 11.44
N PHE A 127 2.01 -0.54 12.37
CA PHE A 127 3.09 0.29 12.89
C PHE A 127 4.04 0.75 11.78
N PHE A 128 4.45 -0.18 10.90
CA PHE A 128 5.32 0.16 9.78
C PHE A 128 4.62 1.03 8.73
N GLU A 129 3.34 0.85 8.50
CA GLU A 129 2.58 1.72 7.59
C GLU A 129 2.57 3.15 8.12
N GLY A 130 2.25 3.34 9.40
CA GLY A 130 2.26 4.65 10.04
C GLY A 130 3.64 5.31 10.02
N ALA A 131 4.71 4.54 10.24
CA ALA A 131 6.06 5.08 10.30
C ALA A 131 6.64 5.40 8.91
N ALA A 132 6.45 4.52 7.92
CA ALA A 132 7.14 4.60 6.63
C ALA A 132 6.22 4.58 5.42
N GLY A 133 5.16 3.80 5.42
CA GLY A 133 4.33 3.59 4.24
C GLY A 133 5.07 2.97 3.06
N PHE A 134 4.65 3.29 1.84
CA PHE A 134 5.35 2.99 0.57
C PHE A 134 5.74 1.52 0.34
N GLY A 135 4.90 0.57 0.80
CA GLY A 135 5.12 -0.87 0.61
C GLY A 135 6.03 -1.53 1.65
N THR A 136 6.70 -0.76 2.51
CA THR A 136 7.54 -1.30 3.60
C THR A 136 6.78 -2.27 4.51
N PRO A 137 5.53 -1.98 4.93
CA PRO A 137 4.78 -2.88 5.82
C PRO A 137 4.59 -4.25 5.22
N VAL A 138 4.16 -4.31 3.97
CA VAL A 138 3.93 -5.57 3.25
C VAL A 138 5.23 -6.37 3.10
N ALA A 139 6.35 -5.70 2.77
CA ALA A 139 7.65 -6.36 2.67
C ALA A 139 8.07 -6.99 4.00
N VAL A 140 7.96 -6.25 5.08
CA VAL A 140 8.38 -6.70 6.42
C VAL A 140 7.47 -7.82 6.93
N THR A 141 6.16 -7.62 6.90
CA THR A 141 5.22 -8.61 7.43
C THR A 141 5.22 -9.90 6.63
N ALA A 142 5.26 -9.84 5.30
CA ALA A 142 5.35 -11.01 4.45
C ALA A 142 6.67 -11.77 4.69
N ALA A 143 7.80 -11.08 4.85
CA ALA A 143 9.09 -11.70 5.17
C ALA A 143 9.08 -12.41 6.53
N ILE A 144 8.45 -11.82 7.55
CA ILE A 144 8.31 -12.44 8.87
C ILE A 144 7.39 -13.66 8.79
N LEU A 145 6.23 -13.56 8.12
CA LEU A 145 5.28 -14.65 8.00
C LEU A 145 5.88 -15.86 7.25
N ILE A 146 6.59 -15.62 6.13
CA ILE A 146 7.29 -16.71 5.42
C ILE A 146 8.34 -17.36 6.31
N GLY A 147 9.01 -16.56 7.11
CA GLY A 147 9.96 -17.03 8.09
C GLY A 147 9.35 -17.87 9.19
N LEU A 148 8.14 -17.58 9.60
CA LEU A 148 7.34 -18.40 10.53
C LEU A 148 6.80 -19.67 9.88
N GLY A 149 7.02 -19.86 8.60
CA GLY A 149 6.62 -21.06 7.86
C GLY A 149 5.25 -20.96 7.21
N PHE A 150 4.63 -19.77 7.11
CA PHE A 150 3.44 -19.61 6.30
C PHE A 150 3.75 -19.91 4.83
N SER A 151 2.75 -20.40 4.11
CA SER A 151 2.88 -20.58 2.66
C SER A 151 3.11 -19.22 1.99
N PRO A 152 3.83 -19.15 0.86
CA PRO A 152 4.09 -17.89 0.17
C PRO A 152 2.83 -17.10 -0.17
N LEU A 153 1.77 -17.75 -0.65
CA LEU A 153 0.51 -17.08 -0.95
C LEU A 153 -0.16 -16.52 0.32
N ALA A 154 -0.18 -17.31 1.41
CA ALA A 154 -0.72 -16.83 2.69
C ALA A 154 0.06 -15.62 3.21
N ALA A 155 1.39 -15.70 3.24
CA ALA A 155 2.23 -14.60 3.71
C ALA A 155 2.05 -13.33 2.85
N SER A 156 2.05 -13.45 1.54
CA SER A 156 1.88 -12.33 0.60
C SER A 156 0.46 -11.75 0.66
N GLY A 157 -0.54 -12.57 0.40
CA GLY A 157 -1.92 -12.10 0.27
C GLY A 157 -2.52 -11.58 1.57
N LEU A 158 -2.21 -12.24 2.70
CA LEU A 158 -2.73 -11.80 4.00
C LEU A 158 -2.03 -10.53 4.51
N SER A 159 -0.74 -10.33 4.20
CA SER A 159 -0.07 -9.06 4.46
C SER A 159 -0.69 -7.90 3.67
N LEU A 160 -1.07 -8.14 2.41
CA LEU A 160 -1.78 -7.14 1.59
C LEU A 160 -3.16 -6.82 2.17
N ILE A 161 -3.94 -7.81 2.60
CA ILE A 161 -5.25 -7.60 3.22
C ILE A 161 -5.12 -6.82 4.54
N ALA A 162 -4.19 -7.22 5.40
CA ALA A 162 -3.98 -6.57 6.68
C ALA A 162 -3.54 -5.11 6.56
N ASN A 163 -2.77 -4.80 5.52
CA ASN A 163 -2.22 -3.45 5.29
C ASN A 163 -3.30 -2.41 4.93
N THR A 164 -4.51 -2.81 4.58
CA THR A 164 -5.55 -1.85 4.15
C THR A 164 -6.06 -0.95 5.28
N ALA A 165 -6.04 -1.40 6.51
CA ALA A 165 -6.56 -0.62 7.64
C ALA A 165 -5.77 0.68 7.91
N PRO A 166 -4.41 0.71 7.85
CA PRO A 166 -3.61 1.89 8.16
C PRO A 166 -3.29 2.80 6.98
N VAL A 167 -3.42 2.38 5.71
CA VAL A 167 -2.83 3.08 4.54
C VAL A 167 -3.18 4.56 4.41
N ALA A 168 -4.40 5.00 4.79
CA ALA A 168 -4.79 6.41 4.66
C ALA A 168 -3.94 7.33 5.53
N PHE A 169 -3.49 6.86 6.69
CA PHE A 169 -2.63 7.58 7.61
C PHE A 169 -1.16 7.15 7.55
N GLY A 170 -0.81 6.37 6.53
CA GLY A 170 0.54 5.88 6.31
C GLY A 170 1.57 7.00 6.12
N ALA A 171 2.83 6.69 6.36
CA ALA A 171 3.95 7.63 6.28
C ALA A 171 3.64 8.97 6.98
N LEU A 172 3.25 8.89 8.25
CA LEU A 172 2.90 10.05 9.09
C LEU A 172 1.78 10.92 8.48
N GLY A 173 0.72 10.28 7.99
CA GLY A 173 -0.47 10.96 7.46
C GLY A 173 -0.27 11.65 6.10
N THR A 174 0.80 11.33 5.38
CA THR A 174 1.13 11.96 4.09
C THR A 174 -0.03 11.97 3.09
N PRO A 175 -0.84 10.90 2.90
CA PRO A 175 -1.97 10.92 1.97
C PRO A 175 -3.00 11.99 2.30
N VAL A 176 -3.37 12.12 3.57
CA VAL A 176 -4.37 13.09 4.05
C VAL A 176 -3.84 14.52 3.97
N ILE A 177 -2.58 14.74 4.41
CA ILE A 177 -1.92 16.05 4.35
C ILE A 177 -1.84 16.54 2.90
N THR A 178 -1.54 15.63 1.97
CA THR A 178 -1.47 15.95 0.54
C THR A 178 -2.84 16.30 -0.02
N LEU A 179 -3.88 15.51 0.31
CA LEU A 179 -5.27 15.80 -0.08
C LEU A 179 -5.68 17.21 0.35
N ALA A 180 -5.43 17.54 1.62
CA ALA A 180 -5.78 18.85 2.18
C ALA A 180 -5.03 19.99 1.47
N LYS A 181 -3.71 19.87 1.30
CA LYS A 181 -2.89 20.92 0.70
C LYS A 181 -3.15 21.17 -0.78
N VAL A 182 -3.38 20.10 -1.56
CA VAL A 182 -3.50 20.21 -3.02
C VAL A 182 -4.87 20.75 -3.43
N HIS A 183 -5.92 20.41 -2.67
CA HIS A 183 -7.30 20.71 -3.04
C HIS A 183 -8.02 21.64 -2.05
N ASP A 184 -7.27 22.24 -1.14
CA ASP A 184 -7.79 23.24 -0.20
C ASP A 184 -8.95 22.68 0.66
N TYR A 185 -8.73 21.51 1.27
CA TYR A 185 -9.56 20.99 2.34
C TYR A 185 -9.01 21.46 3.69
N ASP A 186 -9.88 21.62 4.67
CA ASP A 186 -9.40 21.72 6.05
C ASP A 186 -8.80 20.38 6.49
N LEU A 187 -7.54 20.44 6.95
CA LEU A 187 -6.77 19.23 7.30
C LEU A 187 -7.45 18.45 8.44
N MET A 188 -7.91 19.16 9.48
CA MET A 188 -8.51 18.50 10.63
C MET A 188 -9.88 17.92 10.30
N GLU A 189 -10.69 18.61 9.49
CA GLU A 189 -12.02 18.15 9.08
C GLU A 189 -11.94 16.90 8.20
N VAL A 190 -11.08 16.91 7.19
CA VAL A 190 -10.92 15.73 6.31
C VAL A 190 -10.26 14.57 7.04
N THR A 191 -9.30 14.83 7.93
CA THR A 191 -8.70 13.82 8.83
C THR A 191 -9.75 13.18 9.72
N ALA A 192 -10.58 14.01 10.37
CA ALA A 192 -11.67 13.54 11.22
C ALA A 192 -12.70 12.73 10.42
N MET A 193 -13.00 13.15 9.19
CA MET A 193 -13.95 12.42 8.34
C MET A 193 -13.44 11.03 7.95
N ILE A 194 -12.16 10.91 7.56
CA ILE A 194 -11.51 9.61 7.34
C ILE A 194 -11.55 8.76 8.62
N GLY A 195 -11.26 9.38 9.77
CA GLY A 195 -11.36 8.75 11.09
C GLY A 195 -12.77 8.38 11.54
N ARG A 196 -13.81 8.75 10.80
CA ARG A 196 -15.22 8.32 10.97
C ARG A 196 -15.66 7.29 9.93
N GLN A 197 -14.78 6.93 9.02
CA GLN A 197 -15.00 5.89 8.01
C GLN A 197 -14.18 4.64 8.31
N LEU A 198 -12.88 4.76 8.47
CA LEU A 198 -11.95 3.64 8.57
C LEU A 198 -12.04 2.81 9.87
N PRO A 199 -12.36 3.33 11.06
CA PRO A 199 -12.42 2.51 12.28
C PRO A 199 -13.37 1.31 12.18
N PHE A 200 -14.47 1.39 11.42
CA PHE A 200 -15.34 0.25 11.16
C PHE A 200 -14.59 -0.87 10.44
N PHE A 201 -13.75 -0.50 9.49
CA PHE A 201 -12.93 -1.46 8.73
C PHE A 201 -11.73 -1.95 9.54
N SER A 202 -11.21 -1.13 10.44
CA SER A 202 -10.15 -1.56 11.38
C SER A 202 -10.64 -2.62 12.37
N VAL A 203 -11.93 -2.64 12.68
CA VAL A 203 -12.56 -3.76 13.40
C VAL A 203 -12.85 -4.93 12.47
N LEU A 204 -13.33 -4.68 11.25
CA LEU A 204 -13.73 -5.71 10.29
C LEU A 204 -12.53 -6.47 9.71
N VAL A 205 -11.46 -5.76 9.35
CA VAL A 205 -10.28 -6.33 8.65
C VAL A 205 -9.62 -7.48 9.44
N PRO A 206 -9.42 -7.44 10.77
CA PRO A 206 -8.92 -8.58 11.51
C PRO A 206 -9.81 -9.82 11.40
N PHE A 207 -11.14 -9.67 11.43
CA PHE A 207 -12.09 -10.78 11.18
C PHE A 207 -11.97 -11.29 9.75
N TRP A 208 -11.93 -10.38 8.78
CA TRP A 208 -11.79 -10.70 7.37
C TRP A 208 -10.49 -11.46 7.09
N LEU A 209 -9.40 -11.02 7.71
CA LEU A 209 -8.06 -11.61 7.60
C LEU A 209 -8.07 -13.08 8.08
N ILE A 210 -8.64 -13.34 9.24
CA ILE A 210 -8.71 -14.70 9.79
C ILE A 210 -9.71 -15.56 9.02
N TRP A 211 -10.80 -14.97 8.54
CA TRP A 211 -11.74 -15.69 7.66
C TRP A 211 -11.08 -16.08 6.34
N ALA A 212 -10.34 -15.17 5.71
CA ALA A 212 -9.61 -15.46 4.48
C ALA A 212 -8.54 -16.55 4.68
N PHE A 213 -7.86 -16.55 5.84
CA PHE A 213 -6.83 -17.52 6.17
C PHE A 213 -7.39 -18.91 6.54
N ALA A 214 -8.25 -18.97 7.56
CA ALA A 214 -8.64 -20.21 8.23
C ALA A 214 -10.12 -20.59 8.07
N GLY A 215 -10.91 -19.69 7.43
CA GLY A 215 -12.34 -19.88 7.21
C GLY A 215 -13.21 -19.50 8.41
N ARG A 216 -14.55 -19.46 8.18
CA ARG A 216 -15.52 -18.89 9.12
C ARG A 216 -15.53 -19.57 10.49
N LYS A 217 -15.47 -20.90 10.54
CA LYS A 217 -15.50 -21.64 11.80
C LYS A 217 -14.27 -21.33 12.66
N ALA A 218 -13.08 -21.38 12.09
CA ALA A 218 -11.84 -21.10 12.79
C ALA A 218 -11.73 -19.63 13.22
N MET A 219 -12.31 -18.71 12.46
CA MET A 219 -12.42 -17.30 12.85
C MET A 219 -13.25 -17.15 14.14
N TRP A 220 -14.42 -17.79 14.21
CA TRP A 220 -15.26 -17.70 15.42
C TRP A 220 -14.65 -18.40 16.65
N GLU A 221 -13.73 -19.33 16.48
CA GLU A 221 -13.02 -19.95 17.61
C GLU A 221 -12.13 -18.97 18.38
N ILE A 222 -11.63 -17.91 17.71
CA ILE A 222 -10.74 -16.90 18.33
C ILE A 222 -11.30 -15.48 18.26
N TRP A 223 -12.63 -15.31 18.09
CA TRP A 223 -13.26 -13.99 17.97
C TRP A 223 -12.90 -12.99 19.07
N PRO A 224 -12.68 -13.40 20.36
CA PRO A 224 -12.30 -12.41 21.38
C PRO A 224 -10.93 -11.77 21.11
N ALA A 225 -9.94 -12.54 20.67
CA ALA A 225 -8.63 -12.01 20.32
C ALA A 225 -8.69 -11.09 19.08
N ILE A 226 -9.51 -11.48 18.08
CA ILE A 226 -9.73 -10.66 16.88
C ILE A 226 -10.39 -9.33 17.27
N LEU A 227 -11.41 -9.38 18.12
CA LEU A 227 -12.11 -8.19 18.59
C LEU A 227 -11.18 -7.27 19.39
N VAL A 228 -10.35 -7.81 20.28
CA VAL A 228 -9.36 -7.03 21.03
C VAL A 228 -8.41 -6.32 20.08
N ALA A 229 -7.84 -7.03 19.09
CA ALA A 229 -6.94 -6.41 18.12
C ALA A 229 -7.64 -5.29 17.33
N GLY A 230 -8.83 -5.56 16.79
CA GLY A 230 -9.56 -4.59 15.96
C GLY A 230 -10.05 -3.37 16.75
N VAL A 231 -10.67 -3.56 17.90
CA VAL A 231 -11.24 -2.46 18.70
C VAL A 231 -10.14 -1.62 19.33
N SER A 232 -9.07 -2.24 19.84
CA SER A 232 -7.94 -1.51 20.40
C SER A 232 -7.08 -0.78 19.36
N PHE A 233 -7.28 -1.05 18.07
CA PHE A 233 -6.78 -0.25 16.96
C PHE A 233 -7.78 0.87 16.60
N ALA A 234 -9.05 0.53 16.42
CA ALA A 234 -10.09 1.43 15.91
C ALA A 234 -10.37 2.62 16.82
N ILE A 235 -10.37 2.40 18.15
CA ILE A 235 -10.64 3.48 19.12
C ILE A 235 -9.52 4.54 19.07
N PRO A 236 -8.23 4.22 19.21
CA PRO A 236 -7.17 5.22 19.04
C PRO A 236 -7.14 5.84 17.64
N GLN A 237 -7.40 5.08 16.58
CA GLN A 237 -7.52 5.60 15.22
C GLN A 237 -8.57 6.71 15.14
N PHE A 238 -9.76 6.48 15.70
CA PHE A 238 -10.82 7.49 15.79
C PHE A 238 -10.39 8.70 16.64
N LEU A 239 -9.88 8.47 17.85
CA LEU A 239 -9.55 9.56 18.79
C LEU A 239 -8.42 10.45 18.24
N VAL A 240 -7.35 9.84 17.75
CA VAL A 240 -6.20 10.60 17.25
C VAL A 240 -6.57 11.41 15.99
N SER A 241 -7.28 10.78 15.03
CA SER A 241 -7.70 11.45 13.79
C SER A 241 -8.71 12.57 14.02
N ASN A 242 -9.56 12.47 15.04
CA ASN A 242 -10.57 13.50 15.32
C ASN A 242 -10.07 14.63 16.23
N TYR A 243 -9.03 14.42 17.04
CA TYR A 243 -8.63 15.37 18.06
C TYR A 243 -7.16 15.77 18.06
N ILE A 244 -6.28 15.04 17.36
CA ILE A 244 -4.84 15.31 17.36
C ILE A 244 -4.35 15.69 15.95
N GLY A 245 -4.61 14.86 14.95
CA GLY A 245 -4.19 15.06 13.57
C GLY A 245 -3.83 13.76 12.87
N PRO A 246 -3.42 13.81 11.59
CA PRO A 246 -3.19 12.61 10.79
C PRO A 246 -1.86 11.91 11.07
N GLU A 247 -0.86 12.61 11.62
CA GLU A 247 0.53 12.14 11.61
C GLU A 247 0.78 10.93 12.51
N LEU A 248 0.11 10.85 13.65
CA LEU A 248 0.36 9.83 14.67
C LEU A 248 -0.72 8.76 14.77
N VAL A 249 -1.72 8.79 13.90
CA VAL A 249 -2.89 7.92 13.96
C VAL A 249 -2.49 6.45 14.00
N ASP A 250 -1.76 5.98 13.01
CA ASP A 250 -1.42 4.56 12.89
C ASP A 250 -0.40 4.10 13.91
N ILE A 251 0.57 4.95 14.24
CA ILE A 251 1.61 4.60 15.20
C ILE A 251 0.98 4.34 16.58
N ILE A 252 0.14 5.26 17.05
CA ILE A 252 -0.53 5.13 18.36
C ILE A 252 -1.50 3.95 18.32
N ALA A 253 -2.32 3.83 17.29
CA ALA A 253 -3.29 2.75 17.15
C ALA A 253 -2.61 1.38 17.13
N ALA A 254 -1.53 1.22 16.37
CA ALA A 254 -0.79 -0.03 16.25
C ALA A 254 -0.12 -0.44 17.56
N ILE A 255 0.53 0.48 18.26
CA ILE A 255 1.18 0.20 19.56
C ILE A 255 0.14 -0.23 20.58
N ILE A 256 -0.98 0.48 20.67
CA ILE A 256 -2.06 0.14 21.62
C ILE A 256 -2.68 -1.21 21.27
N SER A 257 -2.92 -1.47 19.98
CA SER A 257 -3.49 -2.75 19.53
C SER A 257 -2.56 -3.93 19.85
N MET A 258 -1.28 -3.81 19.55
CA MET A 258 -0.28 -4.84 19.83
C MET A 258 -0.16 -5.11 21.34
N ALA A 259 -0.03 -4.05 22.15
CA ALA A 259 0.08 -4.17 23.60
C ALA A 259 -1.19 -4.79 24.22
N SER A 260 -2.37 -4.38 23.75
CA SER A 260 -3.66 -4.90 24.22
C SER A 260 -3.82 -6.38 23.89
N LEU A 261 -3.46 -6.79 22.68
CA LEU A 261 -3.54 -8.20 22.26
C LEU A 261 -2.56 -9.07 23.06
N ILE A 262 -1.32 -8.64 23.25
CA ILE A 262 -0.32 -9.37 24.05
C ILE A 262 -0.77 -9.48 25.51
N ALA A 263 -1.30 -8.40 26.08
CA ALA A 263 -1.83 -8.42 27.45
C ALA A 263 -3.04 -9.36 27.57
N PHE A 264 -3.95 -9.32 26.60
CA PHE A 264 -5.12 -10.20 26.57
C PHE A 264 -4.75 -11.68 26.49
N LEU A 265 -3.72 -12.04 25.72
CA LEU A 265 -3.24 -13.40 25.58
C LEU A 265 -2.62 -13.99 26.87
N ARG A 266 -2.33 -13.17 27.88
CA ARG A 266 -1.90 -13.65 29.21
C ARG A 266 -3.05 -14.24 30.03
N VAL A 267 -4.28 -13.79 29.77
CA VAL A 267 -5.48 -14.19 30.51
C VAL A 267 -6.42 -15.06 29.69
N TRP A 268 -6.24 -15.10 28.38
CA TRP A 268 -7.09 -15.85 27.46
C TRP A 268 -6.23 -16.63 26.46
N GLN A 269 -6.59 -17.87 26.22
CA GLN A 269 -5.94 -18.75 25.23
C GLN A 269 -7.00 -19.45 24.38
N PRO A 270 -6.74 -19.72 23.08
CA PRO A 270 -7.66 -20.46 22.23
C PRO A 270 -7.79 -21.90 22.73
N LYS A 271 -9.02 -22.43 22.72
CA LYS A 271 -9.28 -23.83 23.09
C LYS A 271 -8.66 -24.85 22.13
N LYS A 272 -8.51 -24.46 20.87
CA LYS A 272 -7.88 -25.25 19.81
C LYS A 272 -6.84 -24.40 19.11
N ILE A 273 -5.61 -24.89 19.08
CA ILE A 273 -4.51 -24.25 18.39
C ILE A 273 -4.57 -24.59 16.90
N TRP A 274 -4.46 -23.57 16.05
CA TRP A 274 -4.38 -23.71 14.61
C TRP A 274 -2.91 -23.72 14.17
N SER A 275 -2.43 -24.88 13.75
CA SER A 275 -1.03 -25.08 13.37
C SER A 275 -0.78 -25.06 11.86
N SER A 276 -1.85 -25.11 11.02
CA SER A 276 -1.69 -25.09 9.57
C SER A 276 -1.08 -23.77 9.10
N PRO A 277 0.02 -23.80 8.35
CA PRO A 277 0.67 -22.60 7.83
C PRO A 277 0.05 -22.13 6.51
N SER A 278 -0.77 -22.95 5.87
CA SER A 278 -1.40 -22.71 4.58
C SER A 278 -2.84 -22.27 4.74
N MET A 279 -3.34 -21.54 3.75
CA MET A 279 -4.74 -21.14 3.71
C MET A 279 -5.66 -22.37 3.64
N ARG A 280 -6.84 -22.22 4.21
CA ARG A 280 -7.89 -23.22 4.06
C ARG A 280 -8.46 -23.19 2.64
N GLY A 281 -8.49 -24.34 2.00
CA GLY A 281 -8.99 -24.52 0.63
C GLY A 281 -7.85 -24.67 -0.36
N HIS A 282 -7.98 -24.03 -1.53
CA HIS A 282 -6.94 -24.11 -2.56
C HIS A 282 -5.83 -23.10 -2.27
N ASP A 283 -4.69 -23.63 -1.86
CA ASP A 283 -3.45 -22.85 -1.70
C ASP A 283 -2.39 -23.48 -2.61
N PRO A 284 -2.11 -22.90 -3.79
CA PRO A 284 -1.16 -23.45 -4.74
C PRO A 284 0.28 -23.48 -4.20
N SER A 285 0.57 -22.69 -3.18
CA SER A 285 1.88 -22.64 -2.53
C SER A 285 2.00 -23.49 -1.26
N ALA A 286 0.97 -24.28 -0.94
CA ALA A 286 0.94 -25.08 0.30
C ALA A 286 2.13 -26.06 0.43
N ALA A 287 2.59 -26.62 -0.70
CA ALA A 287 3.74 -27.51 -0.73
C ALA A 287 5.08 -26.80 -0.43
N GLU A 288 5.14 -25.49 -0.59
CA GLU A 288 6.31 -24.66 -0.33
C GLU A 288 6.34 -24.15 1.13
N ALA A 289 5.27 -24.39 1.88
CA ALA A 289 5.23 -24.04 3.30
C ALA A 289 6.24 -24.89 4.08
N LYS A 290 7.07 -24.21 4.87
CA LYS A 290 8.02 -24.93 5.73
C LYS A 290 7.30 -25.58 6.89
N PRO A 291 7.67 -26.81 7.30
CA PRO A 291 7.10 -27.42 8.49
C PRO A 291 7.29 -26.54 9.73
N ALA A 292 6.30 -26.57 10.63
CA ALA A 292 6.46 -25.92 11.93
C ALA A 292 7.66 -26.52 12.66
N GLN A 293 8.60 -25.69 13.03
CA GLN A 293 9.79 -26.14 13.74
C GLN A 293 9.49 -26.29 15.24
N PRO A 294 10.14 -27.22 15.95
CA PRO A 294 9.96 -27.38 17.38
C PRO A 294 10.37 -26.11 18.11
N VAL A 295 9.64 -25.77 19.17
CA VAL A 295 9.89 -24.60 20.01
C VAL A 295 11.27 -24.71 20.64
N VAL A 296 12.18 -23.82 20.24
CA VAL A 296 13.52 -23.70 20.80
C VAL A 296 13.52 -22.58 21.83
N ARG A 297 14.05 -22.85 23.02
CA ARG A 297 14.23 -21.82 24.06
C ARG A 297 15.56 -21.12 23.84
N TYR A 298 15.52 -19.79 23.69
CA TYR A 298 16.69 -18.96 23.52
C TYR A 298 17.00 -18.16 24.78
N SER A 299 18.28 -17.83 24.97
CA SER A 299 18.70 -16.92 26.02
C SER A 299 18.20 -15.49 25.76
N ARG A 300 18.12 -14.69 26.82
CA ARG A 300 17.69 -13.29 26.71
C ARG A 300 18.57 -12.49 25.74
N ALA A 301 19.88 -12.75 25.75
CA ALA A 301 20.84 -12.10 24.86
C ALA A 301 20.60 -12.48 23.39
N GLN A 302 20.31 -13.75 23.10
CA GLN A 302 19.97 -14.21 21.74
C GLN A 302 18.69 -13.56 21.24
N LEU A 303 17.67 -13.45 22.10
CA LEU A 303 16.42 -12.79 21.74
C LEU A 303 16.63 -11.30 21.43
N ILE A 304 17.38 -10.59 22.27
CA ILE A 304 17.72 -9.18 22.05
C ILE A 304 18.45 -9.02 20.71
N ASN A 305 19.44 -9.86 20.45
CA ASN A 305 20.21 -9.81 19.21
C ASN A 305 19.35 -10.13 17.97
N ALA A 306 18.37 -11.01 18.09
CA ALA A 306 17.46 -11.36 17.00
C ALA A 306 16.46 -10.23 16.69
N TRP A 307 15.95 -9.55 17.72
CA TRP A 307 15.05 -8.41 17.58
C TRP A 307 15.77 -7.12 17.21
N MET A 308 17.05 -7.00 17.49
CA MET A 308 17.85 -5.79 17.31
C MET A 308 17.79 -5.23 15.89
N PRO A 309 17.97 -6.00 14.79
CA PRO A 309 17.87 -5.46 13.43
C PRO A 309 16.51 -4.82 13.13
N TRP A 310 15.43 -5.41 13.64
CA TRP A 310 14.06 -4.94 13.43
C TRP A 310 13.72 -3.73 14.29
N LEU A 311 14.28 -3.64 15.49
CA LEU A 311 14.20 -2.45 16.34
C LEU A 311 14.98 -1.28 15.71
N ILE A 312 16.18 -1.53 15.21
CA ILE A 312 16.99 -0.53 14.51
C ILE A 312 16.25 -0.08 13.25
N LEU A 313 15.69 -1.02 12.47
CA LEU A 313 14.85 -0.70 11.32
C LEU A 313 13.68 0.22 11.71
N SER A 314 12.94 -0.13 12.76
CA SER A 314 11.80 0.66 13.23
C SER A 314 12.20 2.09 13.61
N VAL A 315 13.28 2.24 14.34
CA VAL A 315 13.82 3.56 14.75
C VAL A 315 14.30 4.35 13.52
N CYS A 316 15.10 3.74 12.64
CA CYS A 316 15.59 4.40 11.44
C CYS A 316 14.43 4.86 10.53
N VAL A 317 13.46 3.99 10.30
CA VAL A 317 12.32 4.28 9.44
C VAL A 317 11.43 5.37 10.04
N PHE A 318 11.17 5.32 11.35
CA PHE A 318 10.46 6.37 12.06
C PHE A 318 11.18 7.72 11.94
N VAL A 319 12.49 7.76 12.21
CA VAL A 319 13.30 8.99 12.10
C VAL A 319 13.29 9.52 10.67
N TRP A 320 13.44 8.66 9.64
CA TRP A 320 13.35 9.06 8.23
C TRP A 320 11.95 9.53 7.82
N GLY A 321 10.90 9.09 8.51
CA GLY A 321 9.52 9.55 8.33
C GLY A 321 9.29 10.98 8.79
N LEU A 322 10.07 11.48 9.76
CA LEU A 322 9.88 12.81 10.33
C LEU A 322 10.09 13.92 9.29
N PRO A 323 9.15 14.88 9.16
CA PRO A 323 9.27 15.96 8.18
C PRO A 323 10.54 16.82 8.38
N SER A 324 10.94 17.06 9.63
CA SER A 324 12.15 17.81 9.97
C SER A 324 13.43 17.12 9.49
N VAL A 325 13.50 15.79 9.65
CA VAL A 325 14.64 14.98 9.18
C VAL A 325 14.67 14.95 7.65
N LYS A 326 13.53 14.74 7.00
CA LYS A 326 13.43 14.81 5.53
C LYS A 326 13.87 16.15 4.99
N ALA A 327 13.40 17.25 5.59
CA ALA A 327 13.79 18.59 5.19
C ALA A 327 15.29 18.83 5.36
N ALA A 328 15.88 18.41 6.49
CA ALA A 328 17.31 18.53 6.73
C ALA A 328 18.15 17.75 5.72
N LEU A 329 17.80 16.49 5.45
CA LEU A 329 18.49 15.63 4.49
C LEU A 329 18.33 16.14 3.05
N ASN A 330 17.15 16.64 2.68
CA ASN A 330 16.93 17.28 1.39
C ASN A 330 17.74 18.57 1.23
N GLY A 331 17.96 19.32 2.31
CA GLY A 331 18.84 20.49 2.31
C GLY A 331 20.30 20.15 2.02
N ILE A 332 20.73 18.91 2.33
CA ILE A 332 22.08 18.43 2.02
C ILE A 332 22.18 17.95 0.56
N PHE A 333 21.25 17.10 0.13
CA PHE A 333 21.26 16.52 -1.21
C PHE A 333 19.87 16.11 -1.67
N ALA A 334 19.28 16.89 -2.54
CA ALA A 334 18.05 16.56 -3.25
C ALA A 334 17.97 17.34 -4.58
N PRO A 335 18.90 17.10 -5.53
CA PRO A 335 18.83 17.79 -6.81
C PRO A 335 17.53 17.46 -7.52
N ALA A 336 16.89 18.49 -8.07
CA ALA A 336 15.64 18.38 -8.80
C ALA A 336 15.91 18.56 -10.29
N PHE A 337 15.44 17.63 -11.09
CA PHE A 337 15.61 17.59 -12.54
C PHE A 337 14.23 17.75 -13.20
N PRO A 338 13.88 18.93 -13.70
CA PRO A 338 12.71 19.08 -14.57
C PRO A 338 12.87 18.17 -15.79
N MET A 339 11.84 17.39 -16.08
CA MET A 339 11.88 16.49 -17.26
C MET A 339 11.67 17.32 -18.53
N ASP A 340 12.74 17.52 -19.27
CA ASP A 340 12.70 18.25 -20.53
C ASP A 340 11.68 17.66 -21.48
N GLY A 341 10.88 18.49 -22.14
CA GLY A 341 9.82 18.06 -23.05
C GLY A 341 8.57 17.49 -22.37
N LEU A 342 8.48 17.52 -21.01
CA LEU A 342 7.32 17.07 -20.24
C LEU A 342 6.88 18.11 -19.19
N HIS A 343 7.85 18.64 -18.42
CA HIS A 343 7.58 19.56 -17.30
C HIS A 343 6.85 20.82 -17.77
N ASN A 344 5.65 21.08 -17.19
CA ASN A 344 4.80 22.22 -17.53
C ASN A 344 4.35 22.32 -19.00
N LEU A 345 4.46 21.23 -19.77
CA LEU A 345 4.05 21.17 -21.17
C LEU A 345 2.74 20.37 -21.36
N ILE A 346 2.19 19.83 -20.31
CA ILE A 346 0.88 19.17 -20.28
C ILE A 346 -0.04 19.99 -19.38
N GLU A 347 -1.24 20.29 -19.88
CA GLU A 347 -2.27 21.00 -19.11
C GLU A 347 -3.43 20.07 -18.79
N LYS A 348 -3.78 20.00 -17.49
CA LYS A 348 -5.06 19.46 -17.04
C LYS A 348 -6.17 20.43 -17.41
N MET A 349 -7.29 19.89 -17.84
CA MET A 349 -8.45 20.63 -18.31
C MET A 349 -9.66 20.45 -17.37
N PRO A 350 -10.63 21.39 -17.39
CA PRO A 350 -11.91 21.14 -16.74
C PRO A 350 -12.54 19.81 -17.27
N PRO A 351 -13.33 19.08 -16.45
CA PRO A 351 -13.82 19.46 -15.12
C PRO A 351 -12.90 19.04 -13.96
N VAL A 352 -11.75 18.45 -14.21
CA VAL A 352 -10.81 17.94 -13.17
C VAL A 352 -10.13 19.08 -12.41
N VAL A 353 -9.94 20.19 -13.11
CA VAL A 353 -9.44 21.45 -12.53
C VAL A 353 -10.37 22.57 -12.96
N PRO A 354 -10.57 23.62 -12.11
CA PRO A 354 -11.46 24.73 -12.46
C PRO A 354 -11.00 25.52 -13.70
N LYS A 355 -9.69 25.58 -13.91
CA LYS A 355 -9.03 26.28 -15.03
C LYS A 355 -7.88 25.41 -15.53
N PRO A 356 -7.49 25.54 -16.82
CA PRO A 356 -6.32 24.84 -17.35
C PRO A 356 -5.09 25.03 -16.44
N THR A 357 -4.52 23.92 -15.98
CA THR A 357 -3.42 23.92 -15.01
C THR A 357 -2.28 23.06 -15.53
N LYS A 358 -1.07 23.63 -15.55
CA LYS A 358 0.13 22.93 -16.00
C LYS A 358 0.51 21.82 -15.05
N GLU A 359 0.79 20.65 -15.59
CA GLU A 359 1.26 19.48 -14.84
C GLU A 359 2.78 19.52 -14.70
N GLY A 360 3.27 19.52 -13.47
CA GLY A 360 4.69 19.46 -13.20
C GLY A 360 5.26 18.05 -13.40
N ALA A 361 6.48 17.96 -13.92
CA ALA A 361 7.24 16.73 -14.02
C ALA A 361 8.69 17.00 -13.59
N VAL A 362 8.94 16.95 -12.29
CA VAL A 362 10.26 17.18 -11.71
C VAL A 362 10.70 15.92 -10.99
N TYR A 363 11.76 15.29 -11.48
CA TYR A 363 12.38 14.17 -10.80
C TYR A 363 13.34 14.70 -9.74
N THR A 364 13.05 14.42 -8.47
CA THR A 364 13.91 14.80 -7.36
C THR A 364 14.73 13.59 -6.92
N LEU A 365 16.04 13.66 -7.07
CA LEU A 365 16.96 12.63 -6.62
C LEU A 365 17.25 12.82 -5.12
N ASN A 366 16.27 12.52 -4.28
CA ASN A 366 16.33 12.67 -2.84
C ASN A 366 16.91 11.43 -2.14
N LEU A 367 18.07 10.96 -2.63
CA LEU A 367 18.67 9.70 -2.18
C LEU A 367 18.86 9.64 -0.65
N LEU A 368 19.29 10.72 -0.01
CA LEU A 368 19.52 10.75 1.44
C LEU A 368 18.24 10.67 2.25
N SER A 369 17.18 11.37 1.83
CA SER A 369 15.90 11.40 2.54
C SER A 369 14.94 10.28 2.15
N ALA A 370 15.28 9.50 1.11
CA ALA A 370 14.48 8.34 0.72
C ALA A 370 14.43 7.31 1.84
N THR A 371 13.24 6.78 2.11
CA THR A 371 13.02 5.76 3.16
C THR A 371 13.94 4.54 2.99
N GLY A 372 14.21 4.15 1.73
CA GLY A 372 15.15 3.07 1.44
C GLY A 372 16.56 3.30 1.96
N THR A 373 17.00 4.56 2.08
CA THR A 373 18.31 4.89 2.66
C THR A 373 18.30 4.72 4.17
N GLY A 374 17.22 5.06 4.86
CA GLY A 374 17.03 4.72 6.27
C GLY A 374 17.06 3.22 6.51
N ILE A 375 16.45 2.43 5.61
CA ILE A 375 16.50 0.96 5.66
C ILE A 375 17.93 0.46 5.40
N LEU A 376 18.64 1.00 4.41
CA LEU A 376 20.04 0.65 4.15
C LEU A 376 20.91 0.94 5.36
N LEU A 377 20.76 2.11 5.98
CA LEU A 377 21.50 2.46 7.19
C LEU A 377 21.20 1.47 8.31
N SER A 378 19.94 1.11 8.53
CA SER A 378 19.55 0.10 9.51
C SER A 378 20.21 -1.26 9.23
N ALA A 379 20.29 -1.66 7.95
CA ALA A 379 20.93 -2.89 7.51
C ALA A 379 22.44 -2.86 7.78
N LEU A 380 23.11 -1.74 7.47
CA LEU A 380 24.55 -1.57 7.72
C LEU A 380 24.87 -1.56 9.22
N ILE A 381 24.10 -0.81 10.03
CA ILE A 381 24.27 -0.82 11.49
C ILE A 381 24.07 -2.24 12.04
N SER A 382 23.03 -2.92 11.61
CA SER A 382 22.73 -4.29 12.02
C SER A 382 23.84 -5.26 11.61
N ALA A 383 24.36 -5.14 10.38
CA ALA A 383 25.46 -5.98 9.89
C ALA A 383 26.74 -5.81 10.72
N LEU A 384 27.06 -4.57 11.10
CA LEU A 384 28.22 -4.29 11.97
C LEU A 384 28.01 -4.89 13.35
N LEU A 385 26.83 -4.75 13.95
CA LEU A 385 26.52 -5.34 15.26
C LEU A 385 26.49 -6.88 15.21
N MET A 386 26.07 -7.45 14.09
CA MET A 386 26.14 -8.89 13.80
C MET A 386 27.54 -9.37 13.39
N ARG A 387 28.56 -8.48 13.41
CA ARG A 387 29.98 -8.76 13.12
C ARG A 387 30.25 -9.28 11.71
N TYR A 388 29.50 -8.80 10.71
CA TYR A 388 29.82 -9.08 9.31
C TYR A 388 31.10 -8.38 8.88
N SER A 389 31.91 -9.05 8.05
CA SER A 389 33.03 -8.40 7.37
C SER A 389 32.52 -7.47 6.25
N PRO A 390 33.23 -6.38 5.92
CA PRO A 390 32.84 -5.48 4.82
C PRO A 390 32.67 -6.22 3.49
N VAL A 391 33.52 -7.21 3.21
CA VAL A 391 33.45 -8.03 1.99
C VAL A 391 32.13 -8.83 1.96
N ALA A 392 31.73 -9.42 3.08
CA ALA A 392 30.46 -10.16 3.18
C ALA A 392 29.25 -9.24 3.02
N ILE A 393 29.28 -8.02 3.58
CA ILE A 393 28.22 -7.02 3.41
C ILE A 393 28.05 -6.66 1.94
N VAL A 394 29.11 -6.28 1.26
CA VAL A 394 29.11 -5.91 -0.17
C VAL A 394 28.69 -7.11 -1.04
N GLY A 395 29.24 -8.29 -0.77
CA GLY A 395 28.87 -9.52 -1.50
C GLY A 395 27.39 -9.87 -1.35
N THR A 396 26.83 -9.73 -0.15
CA THR A 396 25.40 -9.95 0.09
C THR A 396 24.55 -8.91 -0.62
N PHE A 397 24.97 -7.64 -0.65
CA PHE A 397 24.25 -6.58 -1.35
C PHE A 397 24.14 -6.84 -2.85
N PHE A 398 25.23 -7.15 -3.54
CA PHE A 398 25.20 -7.48 -4.97
C PHE A 398 24.43 -8.76 -5.27
N ARG A 399 24.50 -9.76 -4.40
CA ARG A 399 23.68 -10.97 -4.51
C ARG A 399 22.20 -10.66 -4.37
N THR A 400 21.85 -9.71 -3.49
CA THR A 400 20.47 -9.24 -3.33
C THR A 400 19.98 -8.54 -4.59
N ILE A 401 20.79 -7.66 -5.23
CA ILE A 401 20.42 -7.03 -6.51
C ILE A 401 20.08 -8.09 -7.56
N TRP A 402 20.93 -9.11 -7.69
CA TRP A 402 20.68 -10.20 -8.64
C TRP A 402 19.40 -10.98 -8.32
N LEU A 403 19.13 -11.19 -7.05
CA LEU A 403 17.92 -11.89 -6.58
C LEU A 403 16.64 -11.13 -6.97
N VAL A 404 16.62 -9.81 -6.78
CA VAL A 404 15.41 -8.99 -6.98
C VAL A 404 15.31 -8.33 -8.35
N ARG A 405 16.22 -8.59 -9.30
CA ARG A 405 16.30 -7.89 -10.59
C ARG A 405 15.00 -7.83 -11.41
N TYR A 406 14.25 -8.94 -11.44
CA TYR A 406 12.97 -8.99 -12.17
C TYR A 406 11.86 -8.23 -11.42
N SER A 407 11.89 -8.22 -10.09
CA SER A 407 10.99 -7.41 -9.27
C SER A 407 11.24 -5.93 -9.48
N LEU A 408 12.51 -5.51 -9.51
CA LEU A 408 12.87 -4.12 -9.81
C LEU A 408 12.42 -3.72 -11.23
N LEU A 409 12.62 -4.59 -12.23
CA LEU A 409 12.13 -4.36 -13.58
C LEU A 409 10.61 -4.20 -13.62
N THR A 410 9.89 -5.05 -12.90
CA THR A 410 8.43 -4.96 -12.81
C THR A 410 7.99 -3.62 -12.21
N ILE A 411 8.62 -3.18 -11.11
CA ILE A 411 8.33 -1.89 -10.48
C ILE A 411 8.56 -0.75 -11.47
N VAL A 412 9.68 -0.75 -12.18
CA VAL A 412 10.00 0.28 -13.19
C VAL A 412 8.92 0.35 -14.27
N LEU A 413 8.53 -0.79 -14.85
CA LEU A 413 7.54 -0.86 -15.92
C LEU A 413 6.14 -0.44 -15.43
N MET A 414 5.75 -0.82 -14.22
CA MET A 414 4.45 -0.48 -13.65
C MET A 414 4.34 1.00 -13.28
N LEU A 415 5.39 1.58 -12.72
CA LEU A 415 5.40 3.03 -12.45
C LEU A 415 5.45 3.84 -13.75
N ALA A 416 6.13 3.33 -14.77
CA ALA A 416 6.08 3.91 -16.12
C ALA A 416 4.64 3.91 -16.68
N LEU A 417 3.92 2.77 -16.54
CA LEU A 417 2.51 2.65 -16.91
C LEU A 417 1.64 3.66 -16.15
N GLY A 418 1.68 3.65 -14.83
CA GLY A 418 0.83 4.52 -14.00
C GLY A 418 1.10 6.01 -14.22
N THR A 419 2.37 6.40 -14.44
CA THR A 419 2.72 7.78 -14.77
C THR A 419 2.20 8.16 -16.14
N LEU A 420 2.35 7.30 -17.14
CA LEU A 420 1.83 7.54 -18.48
C LEU A 420 0.30 7.71 -18.48
N THR A 421 -0.45 6.87 -17.76
CA THR A 421 -1.90 6.97 -17.68
C THR A 421 -2.35 8.27 -17.02
N ARG A 422 -1.63 8.74 -16.02
CA ARG A 422 -1.84 10.05 -15.39
C ARG A 422 -1.62 11.19 -16.37
N TYR A 423 -0.47 11.22 -17.06
CA TYR A 423 -0.11 12.33 -17.95
C TYR A 423 -0.93 12.33 -19.25
N SER A 424 -1.36 11.19 -19.74
CA SER A 424 -2.25 11.08 -20.90
C SER A 424 -3.72 11.43 -20.59
N GLY A 425 -4.13 11.42 -19.31
CA GLY A 425 -5.51 11.67 -18.88
C GLY A 425 -6.42 10.44 -19.00
N THR A 426 -5.87 9.25 -19.27
CA THR A 426 -6.67 8.01 -19.36
C THR A 426 -7.27 7.60 -18.01
N ASP A 427 -6.51 7.74 -16.91
CA ASP A 427 -7.00 7.53 -15.55
C ASP A 427 -8.11 8.53 -15.17
N THR A 428 -7.97 9.78 -15.61
CA THR A 428 -8.98 10.82 -15.42
C THR A 428 -10.27 10.49 -16.16
N THR A 429 -10.19 9.99 -17.41
CA THR A 429 -11.37 9.53 -18.17
C THR A 429 -12.13 8.45 -17.40
N LEU A 430 -11.44 7.47 -16.84
CA LEU A 430 -12.04 6.44 -15.99
C LEU A 430 -12.72 7.04 -14.77
N GLY A 431 -12.04 7.98 -14.09
CA GLY A 431 -12.59 8.69 -12.93
C GLY A 431 -13.88 9.47 -13.26
N LEU A 432 -13.89 10.22 -14.37
CA LEU A 432 -15.05 11.00 -14.82
C LEU A 432 -16.25 10.10 -15.22
N ALA A 433 -15.98 8.91 -15.74
CA ALA A 433 -17.05 7.95 -16.04
C ALA A 433 -17.83 7.55 -14.77
N PHE A 434 -17.14 7.37 -13.65
CA PHE A 434 -17.80 7.10 -12.38
C PHE A 434 -18.52 8.33 -11.81
N ALA A 435 -18.00 9.54 -12.01
CA ALA A 435 -18.61 10.78 -11.51
C ALA A 435 -20.02 11.05 -12.11
N ASN A 436 -20.30 10.58 -13.33
CA ASN A 436 -21.60 10.77 -13.99
C ASN A 436 -22.75 9.91 -13.42
N THR A 437 -22.54 9.24 -12.30
CA THR A 437 -23.54 8.32 -11.73
C THR A 437 -24.59 8.99 -10.83
N GLY A 438 -24.57 10.31 -10.63
CA GLY A 438 -25.57 11.08 -9.90
C GLY A 438 -25.75 10.65 -8.43
N VAL A 439 -26.97 10.26 -8.03
CA VAL A 439 -27.29 9.83 -6.65
C VAL A 439 -26.43 8.66 -6.18
N LEU A 440 -25.92 7.84 -7.07
CA LEU A 440 -24.99 6.74 -6.76
C LEU A 440 -23.55 7.21 -6.61
N TYR A 441 -23.29 8.51 -6.77
CA TYR A 441 -21.95 9.08 -6.73
C TYR A 441 -21.18 8.74 -5.44
N PRO A 442 -21.74 8.79 -4.21
CA PRO A 442 -21.01 8.43 -3.01
C PRO A 442 -20.40 7.02 -3.07
N PHE A 443 -21.13 6.07 -3.65
CA PHE A 443 -20.65 4.72 -3.87
C PHE A 443 -19.55 4.67 -4.95
N PHE A 444 -19.82 5.19 -6.12
CA PHE A 444 -18.87 5.13 -7.24
C PHE A 444 -17.70 6.09 -7.07
N GLY A 445 -17.89 7.24 -6.41
CA GLY A 445 -16.79 8.12 -6.02
C GLY A 445 -15.79 7.45 -5.08
N THR A 446 -16.28 6.61 -4.16
CA THR A 446 -15.43 5.76 -3.32
C THR A 446 -14.64 4.75 -4.17
N LEU A 447 -15.30 4.09 -5.13
CA LEU A 447 -14.63 3.16 -6.07
C LEU A 447 -13.64 3.87 -6.99
N MET A 448 -13.82 5.16 -7.25
CA MET A 448 -12.85 5.97 -7.98
C MET A 448 -11.54 6.12 -7.19
N GLY A 449 -11.61 6.37 -5.89
CA GLY A 449 -10.44 6.35 -5.01
C GLY A 449 -9.74 4.98 -5.01
N TRP A 450 -10.52 3.90 -4.90
CA TRP A 450 -10.04 2.52 -5.04
C TRP A 450 -9.30 2.30 -6.37
N LEU A 451 -9.88 2.72 -7.48
CA LEU A 451 -9.28 2.61 -8.82
C LEU A 451 -7.99 3.43 -8.91
N GLY A 452 -7.99 4.64 -8.34
CA GLY A 452 -6.82 5.51 -8.31
C GLY A 452 -5.63 4.85 -7.64
N VAL A 453 -5.81 4.24 -6.48
CA VAL A 453 -4.74 3.52 -5.77
C VAL A 453 -4.36 2.23 -6.51
N ALA A 454 -5.33 1.47 -7.00
CA ALA A 454 -5.07 0.26 -7.78
C ALA A 454 -4.15 0.50 -8.98
N LEU A 455 -4.31 1.67 -9.64
CA LEU A 455 -3.52 2.06 -10.81
C LEU A 455 -2.18 2.71 -10.44
N THR A 456 -2.17 3.59 -9.41
CA THR A 456 -0.98 4.38 -9.07
C THR A 456 -0.09 3.72 -8.02
N GLY A 457 -0.63 2.79 -7.26
CA GLY A 457 0.03 2.18 -6.10
C GLY A 457 0.13 3.10 -4.88
N SER A 458 -0.53 4.27 -4.89
CA SER A 458 -0.36 5.30 -3.87
C SER A 458 -1.66 6.02 -3.55
N ASP A 459 -2.08 5.97 -2.28
CA ASP A 459 -3.24 6.75 -1.82
C ASP A 459 -2.98 8.25 -1.93
N THR A 460 -1.75 8.70 -1.67
CA THR A 460 -1.32 10.08 -1.92
C THR A 460 -1.55 10.49 -3.37
N ALA A 461 -1.14 9.66 -4.33
CA ALA A 461 -1.32 9.96 -5.75
C ALA A 461 -2.81 9.96 -6.15
N SER A 462 -3.60 9.01 -5.65
CA SER A 462 -5.06 8.97 -5.86
C SER A 462 -5.73 10.23 -5.33
N ASN A 463 -5.34 10.70 -4.15
CA ASN A 463 -5.84 11.93 -3.54
C ASN A 463 -5.47 13.18 -4.36
N VAL A 464 -4.27 13.23 -4.94
CA VAL A 464 -3.87 14.32 -5.85
C VAL A 464 -4.69 14.31 -7.13
N LEU A 465 -4.94 13.12 -7.71
CA LEU A 465 -5.65 13.00 -8.98
C LEU A 465 -7.14 13.33 -8.85
N PHE A 466 -7.78 12.79 -7.84
CA PHE A 466 -9.24 12.79 -7.75
C PHE A 466 -9.81 13.69 -6.66
N GLY A 467 -8.99 14.12 -5.68
CA GLY A 467 -9.46 14.91 -4.54
C GLY A 467 -10.19 16.19 -4.94
N GLY A 468 -9.67 16.93 -5.92
CA GLY A 468 -10.31 18.15 -6.43
C GLY A 468 -11.64 17.87 -7.14
N MET A 469 -11.69 16.80 -7.94
CA MET A 469 -12.93 16.39 -8.61
C MET A 469 -13.97 15.88 -7.60
N GLN A 470 -13.55 15.14 -6.55
CA GLN A 470 -14.44 14.75 -5.45
C GLN A 470 -15.09 15.95 -4.78
N LYS A 471 -14.31 17.03 -4.55
CA LYS A 471 -14.79 18.29 -3.97
C LYS A 471 -15.85 18.93 -4.84
N VAL A 472 -15.53 19.15 -6.12
CA VAL A 472 -16.45 19.78 -7.09
C VAL A 472 -17.73 18.96 -7.28
N ALA A 473 -17.60 17.65 -7.44
CA ALA A 473 -18.76 16.76 -7.61
C ALA A 473 -19.65 16.74 -6.36
N ALA A 474 -19.05 16.74 -5.15
CA ALA A 474 -19.79 16.82 -3.90
C ALA A 474 -20.59 18.12 -3.82
N GLU A 475 -19.98 19.27 -4.11
CA GLU A 475 -20.63 20.57 -4.13
C GLU A 475 -21.79 20.62 -5.12
N GLN A 476 -21.62 20.08 -6.33
CA GLN A 476 -22.66 19.99 -7.35
C GLN A 476 -23.86 19.13 -6.94
N LEU A 477 -23.61 18.10 -6.14
CA LEU A 477 -24.64 17.17 -5.65
C LEU A 477 -25.21 17.57 -4.28
N GLY A 478 -24.77 18.70 -3.70
CA GLY A 478 -25.19 19.14 -2.36
C GLY A 478 -24.70 18.24 -1.22
N LEU A 479 -23.62 17.52 -1.45
CA LEU A 479 -22.94 16.67 -0.46
C LEU A 479 -21.80 17.43 0.23
N SER A 480 -21.38 16.96 1.41
CA SER A 480 -20.18 17.50 2.07
C SER A 480 -18.93 17.19 1.23
N PRO A 481 -18.12 18.19 0.86
CA PRO A 481 -16.81 17.95 0.24
C PRO A 481 -15.90 17.06 1.09
N ASN A 482 -15.90 17.25 2.43
CA ASN A 482 -15.11 16.43 3.35
C ASN A 482 -15.51 14.95 3.31
N LEU A 483 -16.82 14.65 3.14
CA LEU A 483 -17.31 13.28 2.98
C LEU A 483 -16.69 12.63 1.74
N MET A 484 -16.71 13.31 0.60
CA MET A 484 -16.23 12.73 -0.65
C MET A 484 -14.71 12.74 -0.77
N GLY A 485 -14.03 13.76 -0.23
CA GLY A 485 -12.56 13.75 -0.11
C GLY A 485 -12.07 12.59 0.77
N ALA A 486 -12.71 12.38 1.92
CA ALA A 486 -12.44 11.23 2.78
C ALA A 486 -12.76 9.89 2.09
N ALA A 487 -13.86 9.82 1.34
CA ALA A 487 -14.26 8.62 0.59
C ALA A 487 -13.21 8.22 -0.46
N ASN A 488 -12.55 9.21 -1.08
CA ASN A 488 -11.46 8.94 -2.02
C ASN A 488 -10.32 8.18 -1.35
N SER A 489 -9.87 8.65 -0.19
CA SER A 489 -8.79 8.00 0.56
C SER A 489 -9.25 6.66 1.17
N SER A 490 -10.41 6.63 1.84
CA SER A 490 -10.94 5.42 2.49
C SER A 490 -11.29 4.31 1.48
N GLY A 491 -11.74 4.66 0.29
CA GLY A 491 -11.90 3.72 -0.83
C GLY A 491 -10.55 3.31 -1.39
N GLY A 492 -9.65 4.28 -1.51
CA GLY A 492 -8.28 4.11 -1.99
C GLY A 492 -7.51 3.03 -1.25
N VAL A 493 -7.60 3.02 0.08
CA VAL A 493 -6.85 2.03 0.91
C VAL A 493 -7.19 0.59 0.55
N MET A 494 -8.41 0.31 0.07
CA MET A 494 -8.79 -1.04 -0.37
C MET A 494 -8.16 -1.42 -1.71
N GLY A 495 -7.82 -0.43 -2.55
CA GLY A 495 -7.07 -0.59 -3.79
C GLY A 495 -5.62 -1.01 -3.58
N LYS A 496 -5.08 -0.73 -2.40
CA LYS A 496 -3.70 -1.07 -2.04
C LYS A 496 -3.39 -2.57 -2.08
N MET A 497 -4.40 -3.43 -1.89
CA MET A 497 -4.23 -4.88 -2.01
C MET A 497 -3.87 -5.34 -3.41
N ILE A 498 -4.38 -4.66 -4.44
CA ILE A 498 -4.28 -5.09 -5.85
C ILE A 498 -3.34 -4.23 -6.67
N ASP A 499 -2.76 -3.20 -6.07
CA ASP A 499 -1.75 -2.44 -6.80
C ASP A 499 -0.55 -3.33 -7.12
N ALA A 500 -0.10 -3.18 -8.33
CA ALA A 500 0.94 -4.02 -8.87
C ALA A 500 2.27 -3.90 -8.12
N GLN A 501 2.57 -2.71 -7.57
CA GLN A 501 3.75 -2.47 -6.77
C GLN A 501 3.72 -3.29 -5.47
N SER A 502 2.61 -3.23 -4.72
CA SER A 502 2.46 -3.98 -3.46
C SER A 502 2.49 -5.48 -3.68
N ILE A 503 1.89 -5.97 -4.79
CA ILE A 503 1.94 -7.39 -5.16
C ILE A 503 3.38 -7.84 -5.44
N VAL A 504 4.14 -7.05 -6.20
CA VAL A 504 5.55 -7.36 -6.50
C VAL A 504 6.41 -7.30 -5.23
N VAL A 505 6.17 -6.33 -4.35
CA VAL A 505 6.83 -6.25 -3.05
C VAL A 505 6.55 -7.50 -2.23
N ALA A 506 5.29 -7.95 -2.18
CA ALA A 506 4.89 -9.15 -1.44
C ALA A 506 5.54 -10.41 -2.01
N SER A 507 5.51 -10.60 -3.34
CA SER A 507 6.13 -11.77 -4.00
C SER A 507 7.65 -11.82 -3.78
N THR A 508 8.29 -10.65 -3.82
CA THR A 508 9.73 -10.52 -3.57
C THR A 508 10.08 -10.86 -2.12
N ALA A 509 9.32 -10.33 -1.16
CA ALA A 509 9.54 -10.57 0.27
C ALA A 509 9.37 -12.05 0.66
N THR A 510 8.44 -12.74 0.02
CA THR A 510 8.21 -14.17 0.22
C THR A 510 9.09 -15.07 -0.65
N ARG A 511 9.89 -14.48 -1.56
CA ARG A 511 10.67 -15.18 -2.60
C ARG A 511 9.83 -16.06 -3.52
N TRP A 512 8.55 -15.75 -3.64
CA TRP A 512 7.62 -16.46 -4.52
C TRP A 512 7.51 -15.74 -5.86
N PHE A 513 8.63 -15.65 -6.53
CA PHE A 513 8.79 -14.92 -7.79
C PHE A 513 7.97 -15.53 -8.92
N ASN A 514 7.45 -14.70 -9.79
CA ASN A 514 6.61 -15.05 -10.94
C ASN A 514 5.23 -15.63 -10.59
N HIS A 515 4.78 -15.47 -9.34
CA HIS A 515 3.44 -15.85 -8.86
C HIS A 515 2.57 -14.64 -8.49
N GLU A 516 2.92 -13.46 -9.00
CA GLU A 516 2.16 -12.22 -8.76
C GLU A 516 0.71 -12.35 -9.24
N GLY A 517 0.47 -13.14 -10.29
CA GLY A 517 -0.86 -13.46 -10.77
C GLY A 517 -1.69 -14.26 -9.77
N ASP A 518 -1.09 -15.18 -9.04
CA ASP A 518 -1.77 -15.96 -8.00
C ASP A 518 -2.11 -15.09 -6.80
N ILE A 519 -1.20 -14.19 -6.40
CA ILE A 519 -1.45 -13.21 -5.34
C ILE A 519 -2.59 -12.28 -5.76
N LEU A 520 -2.54 -11.69 -6.96
CA LEU A 520 -3.59 -10.82 -7.47
C LEU A 520 -4.95 -11.52 -7.49
N ARG A 521 -5.00 -12.75 -8.00
CA ARG A 521 -6.23 -13.54 -8.06
C ARG A 521 -6.84 -13.77 -6.67
N PHE A 522 -5.99 -14.03 -5.68
CA PHE A 522 -6.42 -14.20 -4.31
C PHE A 522 -6.99 -12.91 -3.72
N VAL A 523 -6.26 -11.78 -3.82
CA VAL A 523 -6.65 -10.53 -3.15
C VAL A 523 -7.71 -9.72 -3.90
N PHE A 524 -7.92 -9.96 -5.20
CA PHE A 524 -8.79 -9.14 -6.05
C PHE A 524 -10.23 -9.04 -5.54
N PHE A 525 -10.85 -10.18 -5.28
CA PHE A 525 -12.24 -10.20 -4.79
C PHE A 525 -12.37 -9.68 -3.36
N HIS A 526 -11.34 -9.83 -2.53
CA HIS A 526 -11.30 -9.23 -1.20
C HIS A 526 -11.23 -7.70 -1.30
N SER A 527 -10.39 -7.18 -2.19
CA SER A 527 -10.23 -5.75 -2.43
C SER A 527 -11.54 -5.08 -2.88
N ILE A 528 -12.16 -5.63 -3.92
CA ILE A 528 -13.42 -5.03 -4.45
C ILE A 528 -14.57 -5.18 -3.46
N ALA A 529 -14.66 -6.30 -2.74
CA ALA A 529 -15.70 -6.49 -1.73
C ALA A 529 -15.57 -5.47 -0.58
N LEU A 530 -14.36 -5.25 -0.06
CA LEU A 530 -14.11 -4.26 0.98
C LEU A 530 -14.32 -2.82 0.44
N ALA A 531 -13.89 -2.51 -0.79
CA ALA A 531 -14.14 -1.22 -1.41
C ALA A 531 -15.65 -0.94 -1.57
N CYS A 532 -16.43 -1.95 -1.97
CA CYS A 532 -17.89 -1.85 -2.02
C CYS A 532 -18.51 -1.61 -0.64
N LEU A 533 -18.00 -2.25 0.41
CA LEU A 533 -18.46 -2.01 1.79
C LEU A 533 -18.14 -0.58 2.25
N VAL A 534 -16.97 -0.04 1.91
CA VAL A 534 -16.66 1.38 2.15
C VAL A 534 -17.63 2.27 1.39
N GLY A 535 -17.88 2.00 0.09
CA GLY A 535 -18.83 2.74 -0.73
C GLY A 535 -20.26 2.71 -0.18
N LEU A 536 -20.69 1.58 0.37
CA LEU A 536 -21.98 1.47 1.07
C LEU A 536 -22.02 2.32 2.34
N LEU A 537 -20.96 2.29 3.17
CA LEU A 537 -20.87 3.15 4.36
C LEU A 537 -20.92 4.63 3.97
N VAL A 538 -20.17 5.05 2.95
CA VAL A 538 -20.17 6.44 2.47
C VAL A 538 -21.56 6.83 1.95
N SER A 539 -22.26 5.93 1.25
CA SER A 539 -23.63 6.16 0.79
C SER A 539 -24.61 6.29 1.97
N LEU A 540 -24.45 5.49 3.03
CA LEU A 540 -25.22 5.65 4.26
C LEU A 540 -24.93 7.01 4.92
N GLN A 541 -23.65 7.41 5.00
CA GLN A 541 -23.26 8.72 5.53
C GLN A 541 -23.81 9.88 4.70
N ALA A 542 -23.95 9.71 3.39
CA ALA A 542 -24.52 10.73 2.52
C ALA A 542 -26.03 10.93 2.73
N TYR A 543 -26.81 9.85 2.95
CA TYR A 543 -28.26 9.89 2.80
C TYR A 543 -29.08 9.32 3.96
N VAL A 544 -28.52 8.49 4.83
CA VAL A 544 -29.28 7.71 5.81
C VAL A 544 -28.95 8.10 7.23
N TRP A 545 -29.96 8.56 7.98
CA TRP A 545 -29.83 8.73 9.43
C TRP A 545 -29.71 7.33 10.11
N PRO A 546 -28.85 7.14 11.13
CA PRO A 546 -28.05 8.13 11.87
C PRO A 546 -26.67 8.41 11.25
N PHE A 547 -26.27 7.75 10.15
CA PHE A 547 -24.94 7.90 9.55
C PHE A 547 -24.64 9.32 9.06
N THR A 548 -25.67 10.05 8.62
CA THR A 548 -25.53 11.46 8.21
C THR A 548 -25.04 12.37 9.34
N SER A 549 -25.26 12.00 10.61
CA SER A 549 -24.75 12.74 11.76
C SER A 549 -23.23 12.56 11.98
N MET A 550 -22.61 11.59 11.32
CA MET A 550 -21.18 11.36 11.38
C MET A 550 -20.40 12.28 10.43
N VAL A 551 -21.08 12.92 9.48
CA VAL A 551 -20.44 13.74 8.45
C VAL A 551 -19.93 15.04 9.05
N VAL A 552 -18.64 15.32 8.85
CA VAL A 552 -18.01 16.61 9.15
C VAL A 552 -18.44 17.61 8.08
N ARG A 553 -19.03 18.73 8.54
CA ARG A 553 -19.60 19.76 7.66
C ARG A 553 -18.72 20.98 7.61
#